data_505f236ed1cdfb8a603bc2614e1cdc9b
#
_entry.id   505f236ed1cdfb8a603bc2614e1cdc9b
#
_cell.length_a   1.000
_cell.length_b   1.000
_cell.length_c   1.000
_cell.angle_alpha   90.00
_cell.angle_beta   90.00
_cell.angle_gamma   90.00
#
_symmetry.space_group_name_H-M   'P 1'
#
loop_
_entity.id
_entity.type
_entity.pdbx_description
1 polymer ?
#
loop_
_entity_poly.entity_id
_entity_poly.type
_entity_poly.pdbx_seq_one_letter_code
_entity_poly.pdbx_strand_id
1 'polypeptide(L)'
;ANDANEGTISYHFVNGDNNNSLFTLDTNGTLKTATTFDYETTASTFTINVQAKDELSATIEGKFTVALLDVYEPSRENHTVELNATIGLEMIWVEPGTFTMGQNDISDSAPEHNVTLTKGFYFGKYEVTQAQYEAVVKGNSKGLNPTPSVRGGLPNNPVEGVSYNHANIFLDLLAAHNSDYSKNGWKFVLPTSAEWEFACRAGGSSVYSWGDSIDVGKASYDQDSKPHTSVGSYKPNHWGFHDMHGNVAEFVSDWHSSYSSAPKIDPKGPKSGTRRMFRGGSWRSTKDQLSSAHRMLVLPQYTLNYVGFRLALRKITEPPRDLDPKTVLEFSENQPVGTIIGEFNATDPDGDAITYHFVNGDNNNSLFTLETNGTLKTATTFDYESNASSYTITVQAKDELNTTTEGNFTVTLLNKNEGPYDLKSSADLRVKENEAIGTQVGQL
;
A
#
# COMPACT_ATOMS: atom_id res chain seq x y z
N ALA A 1 -30.32 -12.32 -17.72
CA ALA A 1 -31.47 -12.92 -18.42
C ALA A 1 -32.75 -12.45 -17.74
N ASN A 2 -33.86 -12.47 -18.46
CA ASN A 2 -35.20 -12.21 -17.94
C ASN A 2 -36.04 -13.45 -18.12
N ASP A 3 -36.81 -13.82 -17.11
CA ASP A 3 -37.83 -14.85 -17.22
C ASP A 3 -39.18 -14.21 -17.55
N ALA A 4 -39.86 -14.77 -18.59
CA ALA A 4 -41.16 -14.28 -19.03
C ALA A 4 -42.27 -14.49 -17.97
N ASN A 5 -42.09 -15.42 -17.04
CA ASN A 5 -43.00 -15.77 -15.97
C ASN A 5 -42.62 -15.17 -14.61
N GLU A 6 -41.64 -14.26 -14.60
CA GLU A 6 -41.12 -13.59 -13.37
C GLU A 6 -40.49 -14.59 -12.35
N GLY A 7 -40.04 -15.77 -12.81
CA GLY A 7 -39.36 -16.78 -11.98
C GLY A 7 -37.93 -16.42 -11.64
N THR A 8 -37.36 -17.12 -10.62
CA THR A 8 -35.98 -16.94 -10.21
C THR A 8 -35.02 -17.57 -11.23
N ILE A 9 -34.02 -16.79 -11.65
CA ILE A 9 -32.96 -17.24 -12.59
C ILE A 9 -31.65 -17.52 -11.82
N SER A 10 -31.06 -18.68 -12.12
CA SER A 10 -29.71 -19.02 -11.66
C SER A 10 -28.72 -19.08 -12.82
N TYR A 11 -27.46 -18.74 -12.56
CA TYR A 11 -26.42 -18.70 -13.57
C TYR A 11 -25.35 -19.75 -13.30
N HIS A 12 -24.89 -20.43 -14.35
CA HIS A 12 -23.91 -21.49 -14.27
C HIS A 12 -22.96 -21.45 -15.46
N PHE A 13 -21.72 -21.89 -15.24
CA PHE A 13 -20.79 -22.09 -16.34
C PHE A 13 -21.16 -23.33 -17.15
N VAL A 14 -20.97 -23.24 -18.45
CA VAL A 14 -21.16 -24.37 -19.40
C VAL A 14 -19.78 -24.92 -19.76
N ASN A 15 -19.64 -26.24 -19.68
CA ASN A 15 -18.42 -26.94 -20.09
C ASN A 15 -18.19 -26.80 -21.60
N GLY A 16 -16.93 -26.71 -22.00
CA GLY A 16 -16.55 -26.61 -23.41
C GLY A 16 -15.16 -26.01 -23.58
N ASP A 17 -14.83 -25.65 -24.82
CA ASP A 17 -13.60 -24.94 -25.17
C ASP A 17 -13.77 -23.45 -24.83
N ASN A 18 -13.45 -23.11 -23.60
CA ASN A 18 -13.61 -21.77 -23.02
C ASN A 18 -12.64 -21.56 -21.87
N ASN A 19 -12.64 -20.34 -21.32
CA ASN A 19 -11.77 -19.92 -20.20
C ASN A 19 -12.50 -19.88 -18.85
N ASN A 20 -13.61 -20.60 -18.69
CA ASN A 20 -14.43 -20.59 -17.47
C ASN A 20 -13.63 -20.87 -16.20
N SER A 21 -12.59 -21.72 -16.26
CA SER A 21 -11.74 -22.09 -15.12
C SER A 21 -10.93 -20.93 -14.54
N LEU A 22 -10.81 -19.83 -15.28
CA LEU A 22 -10.11 -18.63 -14.83
C LEU A 22 -11.03 -17.66 -14.04
N PHE A 23 -12.31 -18.03 -13.92
CA PHE A 23 -13.33 -17.21 -13.27
C PHE A 23 -14.18 -18.05 -12.32
N THR A 24 -14.88 -17.39 -11.40
CA THR A 24 -15.96 -17.96 -10.63
C THR A 24 -17.25 -17.23 -10.97
N LEU A 25 -18.36 -17.97 -10.98
CA LEU A 25 -19.69 -17.45 -11.28
C LEU A 25 -20.64 -17.85 -10.15
N ASP A 26 -21.13 -16.86 -9.43
CA ASP A 26 -22.15 -17.09 -8.41
C ASP A 26 -23.51 -17.31 -9.08
N THR A 27 -24.40 -18.05 -8.42
CA THR A 27 -25.74 -18.36 -8.97
C THR A 27 -26.60 -17.11 -9.21
N ASN A 28 -26.29 -15.98 -8.59
CA ASN A 28 -26.93 -14.68 -8.83
C ASN A 28 -26.39 -13.95 -10.07
N GLY A 29 -25.43 -14.52 -10.79
CA GLY A 29 -24.83 -13.96 -12.00
C GLY A 29 -23.57 -13.11 -11.75
N THR A 30 -23.08 -13.01 -10.51
CA THR A 30 -21.84 -12.29 -10.23
C THR A 30 -20.62 -13.07 -10.72
N LEU A 31 -19.88 -12.49 -11.66
CA LEU A 31 -18.64 -13.03 -12.21
C LEU A 31 -17.45 -12.42 -11.46
N LYS A 32 -16.50 -13.26 -11.03
CA LYS A 32 -15.26 -12.87 -10.36
C LYS A 32 -14.08 -13.58 -10.98
N THR A 33 -12.87 -13.01 -10.83
CA THR A 33 -11.63 -13.69 -11.21
C THR A 33 -11.33 -14.83 -10.23
N ALA A 34 -10.83 -15.95 -10.73
CA ALA A 34 -10.36 -17.09 -9.92
C ALA A 34 -8.82 -17.17 -9.86
N THR A 35 -8.13 -16.26 -10.57
CA THR A 35 -6.69 -16.14 -10.61
C THR A 35 -6.29 -14.68 -10.81
N THR A 36 -5.02 -14.36 -10.58
CA THR A 36 -4.42 -13.09 -10.99
C THR A 36 -4.06 -13.17 -12.48
N PHE A 37 -4.21 -12.05 -13.17
CA PHE A 37 -3.86 -11.92 -14.58
C PHE A 37 -2.73 -10.91 -14.72
N ASP A 38 -1.84 -11.16 -15.66
CA ASP A 38 -0.73 -10.33 -16.08
C ASP A 38 -0.89 -10.12 -17.60
N TYR A 39 -1.04 -8.87 -18.03
CA TYR A 39 -1.36 -8.54 -19.43
C TYR A 39 -0.25 -8.91 -20.39
N GLU A 40 1.02 -8.83 -19.94
CA GLU A 40 2.21 -9.12 -20.75
C GLU A 40 2.40 -10.62 -21.02
N THR A 41 1.92 -11.46 -20.09
CA THR A 41 2.09 -12.92 -20.15
C THR A 41 0.79 -13.67 -20.41
N THR A 42 -0.35 -13.00 -20.30
CA THR A 42 -1.67 -13.61 -20.42
C THR A 42 -2.39 -13.10 -21.67
N ALA A 43 -3.34 -13.87 -22.20
CA ALA A 43 -4.16 -13.42 -23.32
C ALA A 43 -4.96 -12.15 -22.94
N SER A 44 -5.06 -11.20 -23.85
CA SER A 44 -5.81 -9.95 -23.64
C SER A 44 -7.34 -10.12 -23.63
N THR A 45 -7.84 -11.28 -24.03
CA THR A 45 -9.27 -11.59 -24.03
C THR A 45 -9.53 -13.05 -23.67
N PHE A 46 -10.62 -13.29 -22.95
CA PHE A 46 -11.07 -14.60 -22.53
C PHE A 46 -12.51 -14.83 -22.96
N THR A 47 -12.82 -16.03 -23.35
CA THR A 47 -14.19 -16.44 -23.67
C THR A 47 -14.76 -17.23 -22.50
N ILE A 48 -15.94 -16.84 -22.01
CA ILE A 48 -16.74 -17.62 -21.06
C ILE A 48 -18.07 -18.01 -21.65
N ASN A 49 -18.52 -19.22 -21.31
CA ASN A 49 -19.83 -19.71 -21.69
C ASN A 49 -20.70 -19.83 -20.43
N VAL A 50 -21.82 -19.14 -20.42
CA VAL A 50 -22.73 -19.06 -19.28
C VAL A 50 -24.11 -19.53 -19.68
N GLN A 51 -24.75 -20.33 -18.83
CA GLN A 51 -26.13 -20.75 -18.93
C GLN A 51 -26.96 -20.04 -17.85
N ALA A 52 -28.04 -19.41 -18.25
CA ALA A 52 -29.08 -18.99 -17.34
C ALA A 52 -30.17 -20.08 -17.30
N LYS A 53 -30.63 -20.45 -16.10
CA LYS A 53 -31.58 -21.51 -15.82
C LYS A 53 -32.70 -21.00 -14.93
N ASP A 54 -33.94 -21.23 -15.29
CA ASP A 54 -35.12 -20.93 -14.49
C ASP A 54 -35.46 -22.05 -13.48
N GLU A 55 -36.46 -21.84 -12.66
CA GLU A 55 -36.95 -22.80 -11.65
C GLU A 55 -37.50 -24.08 -12.25
N LEU A 56 -38.00 -24.04 -13.49
CA LEU A 56 -38.55 -25.17 -14.22
C LEU A 56 -37.50 -25.91 -15.07
N SER A 57 -36.23 -25.49 -14.93
CA SER A 57 -35.09 -26.06 -15.65
C SER A 57 -35.01 -25.73 -17.14
N ALA A 58 -35.75 -24.72 -17.62
CA ALA A 58 -35.52 -24.20 -18.96
C ALA A 58 -34.23 -23.35 -18.95
N THR A 59 -33.45 -23.44 -20.03
CA THR A 59 -32.12 -22.87 -20.10
C THR A 59 -31.90 -22.06 -21.35
N ILE A 60 -31.08 -21.00 -21.22
CA ILE A 60 -30.51 -20.28 -22.34
C ILE A 60 -29.02 -20.14 -22.13
N GLU A 61 -28.22 -20.31 -23.16
CA GLU A 61 -26.76 -20.19 -23.10
C GLU A 61 -26.31 -18.97 -23.88
N GLY A 62 -25.22 -18.37 -23.37
CA GLY A 62 -24.55 -17.24 -23.99
C GLY A 62 -23.02 -17.34 -23.89
N LYS A 63 -22.38 -16.87 -24.95
CA LYS A 63 -20.93 -16.75 -25.03
C LYS A 63 -20.55 -15.28 -24.82
N PHE A 64 -19.65 -15.04 -23.88
CA PHE A 64 -19.21 -13.68 -23.50
C PHE A 64 -17.71 -13.57 -23.61
N THR A 65 -17.23 -12.36 -23.95
CA THR A 65 -15.82 -12.04 -23.96
C THR A 65 -15.51 -11.16 -22.76
N VAL A 66 -14.53 -11.57 -21.96
CA VAL A 66 -13.93 -10.77 -20.90
C VAL A 66 -12.63 -10.19 -21.45
N ALA A 67 -12.50 -8.87 -21.50
CA ALA A 67 -11.27 -8.20 -21.90
C ALA A 67 -10.39 -7.98 -20.66
N LEU A 68 -9.12 -8.36 -20.74
CA LEU A 68 -8.09 -7.93 -19.82
C LEU A 68 -7.63 -6.54 -20.26
N LEU A 69 -7.66 -5.59 -19.38
CA LEU A 69 -7.17 -4.24 -19.65
C LEU A 69 -5.71 -4.16 -19.21
N ASP A 70 -4.88 -3.60 -20.08
CA ASP A 70 -3.51 -3.25 -19.73
C ASP A 70 -3.52 -2.16 -18.65
N VAL A 71 -2.88 -2.46 -17.53
CA VAL A 71 -2.53 -1.47 -16.52
C VAL A 71 -1.03 -1.31 -16.62
N TYR A 72 -0.58 -0.16 -17.08
CA TYR A 72 0.85 0.13 -17.22
C TYR A 72 1.60 -0.30 -15.96
N GLU A 73 2.35 -1.40 -16.07
CA GLU A 73 3.33 -1.83 -15.09
C GLU A 73 4.69 -1.74 -15.76
N PRO A 74 5.66 -1.01 -15.19
CA PRO A 74 7.03 -1.17 -15.64
C PRO A 74 7.39 -2.65 -15.45
N SER A 75 7.94 -3.28 -16.48
CA SER A 75 8.39 -4.67 -16.41
C SER A 75 9.33 -4.82 -15.20
N ARG A 76 9.25 -5.92 -14.46
CA ARG A 76 10.17 -6.21 -13.32
C ARG A 76 11.62 -6.44 -13.78
N GLU A 77 11.88 -6.23 -15.05
CA GLU A 77 13.21 -6.15 -15.63
C GLU A 77 13.83 -4.76 -15.38
N ASN A 78 15.12 -4.62 -15.67
CA ASN A 78 15.79 -3.32 -15.61
C ASN A 78 15.07 -2.31 -16.51
N HIS A 79 14.78 -1.14 -15.98
CA HIS A 79 13.96 -0.15 -16.61
C HIS A 79 14.75 1.16 -16.83
N THR A 80 14.48 1.85 -17.93
CA THR A 80 15.06 3.16 -18.19
C THR A 80 13.97 4.22 -18.25
N VAL A 81 14.05 5.21 -17.37
CA VAL A 81 13.20 6.39 -17.41
C VAL A 81 13.82 7.38 -18.38
N GLU A 82 13.18 7.58 -19.52
CA GLU A 82 13.66 8.48 -20.55
C GLU A 82 13.47 9.95 -20.13
N LEU A 83 14.56 10.74 -20.15
CA LEU A 83 14.52 12.18 -19.87
C LEU A 83 14.49 13.01 -21.17
N ASN A 84 15.12 12.50 -22.20
CA ASN A 84 15.07 12.99 -23.59
C ASN A 84 15.60 11.88 -24.52
N ALA A 85 15.77 12.18 -25.80
CA ALA A 85 16.17 11.20 -26.81
C ALA A 85 17.54 10.51 -26.58
N THR A 86 18.37 11.03 -25.68
CA THR A 86 19.75 10.56 -25.45
C THR A 86 20.14 10.35 -24.00
N ILE A 87 19.30 10.78 -23.07
CA ILE A 87 19.58 10.73 -21.62
C ILE A 87 18.42 10.03 -20.94
N GLY A 88 18.73 8.95 -20.25
CA GLY A 88 17.78 8.18 -19.42
C GLY A 88 18.35 7.90 -18.03
N LEU A 89 17.49 7.49 -17.12
CA LEU A 89 17.82 7.00 -15.78
C LEU A 89 17.65 5.48 -15.78
N GLU A 90 18.76 4.74 -15.73
CA GLU A 90 18.73 3.29 -15.63
C GLU A 90 18.36 2.88 -14.20
N MET A 91 17.38 2.01 -14.07
CA MET A 91 16.85 1.54 -12.79
C MET A 91 16.81 0.03 -12.76
N ILE A 92 17.14 -0.55 -11.62
CA ILE A 92 17.12 -1.99 -11.37
C ILE A 92 15.98 -2.30 -10.41
N TRP A 93 15.20 -3.34 -10.71
CA TRP A 93 14.17 -3.84 -9.80
C TRP A 93 14.77 -4.51 -8.58
N VAL A 94 14.29 -4.15 -7.40
CA VAL A 94 14.65 -4.75 -6.11
C VAL A 94 13.44 -5.51 -5.59
N GLU A 95 13.58 -6.82 -5.47
CA GLU A 95 12.49 -7.66 -4.93
C GLU A 95 12.30 -7.43 -3.43
N PRO A 96 11.06 -7.64 -2.91
CA PRO A 96 10.81 -7.66 -1.48
C PRO A 96 11.73 -8.62 -0.74
N GLY A 97 12.05 -8.32 0.52
CA GLY A 97 12.91 -9.22 1.28
C GLY A 97 13.18 -8.77 2.70
N THR A 98 13.86 -9.63 3.46
CA THR A 98 14.26 -9.36 4.84
C THR A 98 15.77 -9.40 4.96
N PHE A 99 16.34 -8.46 5.70
CA PHE A 99 17.78 -8.37 5.95
C PHE A 99 18.07 -7.86 7.36
N THR A 100 19.30 -8.02 7.81
CA THR A 100 19.82 -7.41 9.03
C THR A 100 20.36 -6.02 8.71
N MET A 101 19.70 -4.97 9.22
CA MET A 101 20.08 -3.58 9.06
C MET A 101 20.96 -3.11 10.21
N GLY A 102 21.96 -2.29 9.90
CA GLY A 102 22.87 -1.72 10.90
C GLY A 102 24.18 -2.50 11.04
N GLN A 103 24.96 -2.10 12.04
CA GLN A 103 26.25 -2.72 12.39
C GLN A 103 26.59 -2.36 13.83
N ASN A 104 26.85 -3.35 14.68
CA ASN A 104 26.94 -3.17 16.15
C ASN A 104 28.18 -2.39 16.61
N ASP A 105 29.25 -2.39 15.84
CA ASP A 105 30.50 -1.65 16.13
C ASP A 105 30.48 -0.19 15.64
N ILE A 106 29.40 0.24 14.98
CA ILE A 106 29.18 1.64 14.57
C ILE A 106 28.06 2.23 15.43
N SER A 107 28.40 3.10 16.37
CA SER A 107 27.49 3.60 17.40
C SER A 107 26.18 4.20 16.87
N ASP A 108 26.20 4.93 15.76
CA ASP A 108 24.99 5.51 15.15
C ASP A 108 24.19 4.50 14.31
N SER A 109 24.76 3.34 14.00
CA SER A 109 24.15 2.26 13.23
C SER A 109 23.85 1.02 14.07
N ALA A 110 24.07 1.07 15.37
CA ALA A 110 23.71 0.04 16.34
C ALA A 110 22.34 0.35 16.99
N PRO A 111 21.63 -0.67 17.49
CA PRO A 111 21.89 -2.10 17.30
C PRO A 111 21.49 -2.61 15.93
N GLU A 112 22.09 -3.71 15.50
CA GLU A 112 21.57 -4.50 14.37
C GLU A 112 20.16 -4.97 14.66
N HIS A 113 19.31 -4.96 13.63
CA HIS A 113 17.91 -5.39 13.74
C HIS A 113 17.39 -5.88 12.40
N ASN A 114 16.39 -6.76 12.43
CA ASN A 114 15.78 -7.26 11.22
C ASN A 114 14.85 -6.22 10.61
N VAL A 115 14.97 -6.01 9.30
CA VAL A 115 14.07 -5.18 8.51
C VAL A 115 13.48 -6.02 7.38
N THR A 116 12.16 -5.97 7.25
CA THR A 116 11.42 -6.55 6.13
C THR A 116 10.92 -5.43 5.23
N LEU A 117 11.30 -5.45 3.96
CA LEU A 117 10.71 -4.64 2.90
C LEU A 117 9.64 -5.50 2.22
N THR A 118 8.37 -5.12 2.36
CA THR A 118 7.24 -5.94 1.88
C THR A 118 6.91 -5.70 0.41
N LYS A 119 7.42 -4.61 -0.17
CA LYS A 119 7.15 -4.19 -1.54
C LYS A 119 8.45 -4.04 -2.32
N GLY A 120 8.44 -4.51 -3.57
CA GLY A 120 9.51 -4.23 -4.50
C GLY A 120 9.50 -2.78 -4.97
N PHE A 121 10.63 -2.32 -5.47
CA PHE A 121 10.81 -0.96 -5.99
C PHE A 121 11.91 -0.95 -7.03
N TYR A 122 11.86 0.03 -7.95
CA TYR A 122 13.00 0.31 -8.79
C TYR A 122 13.97 1.24 -8.07
N PHE A 123 15.24 0.96 -8.21
CA PHE A 123 16.31 1.75 -7.62
C PHE A 123 17.33 2.15 -8.69
N GLY A 124 17.76 3.39 -8.68
CA GLY A 124 18.72 3.91 -9.65
C GLY A 124 20.00 3.06 -9.68
N LYS A 125 20.37 2.57 -10.85
CA LYS A 125 21.60 1.79 -11.05
C LYS A 125 22.86 2.58 -10.64
N TYR A 126 22.80 3.89 -10.84
CA TYR A 126 23.84 4.88 -10.56
C TYR A 126 23.30 6.01 -9.70
N GLU A 127 24.18 6.82 -9.14
CA GLU A 127 23.88 8.17 -8.65
C GLU A 127 23.35 9.02 -9.82
N VAL A 128 22.48 9.98 -9.54
CA VAL A 128 22.02 10.92 -10.58
C VAL A 128 23.20 11.71 -11.13
N THR A 129 23.38 11.68 -12.44
CA THR A 129 24.51 12.36 -13.10
C THR A 129 24.22 13.85 -13.34
N GLN A 130 25.28 14.65 -13.61
CA GLN A 130 25.16 16.06 -13.94
C GLN A 130 24.29 16.28 -15.19
N ALA A 131 24.44 15.42 -16.22
CA ALA A 131 23.63 15.49 -17.42
C ALA A 131 22.14 15.18 -17.17
N GLN A 132 21.85 14.17 -16.34
CA GLN A 132 20.48 13.83 -15.97
C GLN A 132 19.83 14.94 -15.15
N TYR A 133 20.58 15.50 -14.20
CA TYR A 133 20.09 16.62 -13.39
C TYR A 133 19.81 17.85 -14.26
N GLU A 134 20.71 18.24 -15.14
CA GLU A 134 20.52 19.35 -16.07
C GLU A 134 19.31 19.12 -16.99
N ALA A 135 19.14 17.91 -17.53
CA ALA A 135 18.03 17.59 -18.43
C ALA A 135 16.66 17.80 -17.79
N VAL A 136 16.52 17.50 -16.49
CA VAL A 136 15.27 17.69 -15.74
C VAL A 136 15.09 19.11 -15.26
N VAL A 137 16.17 19.78 -14.81
CA VAL A 137 16.10 21.09 -14.13
C VAL A 137 16.16 22.28 -15.09
N LYS A 138 16.71 22.11 -16.30
CA LYS A 138 16.86 23.19 -17.27
C LYS A 138 15.52 23.86 -17.59
N GLY A 139 15.48 25.18 -17.44
CA GLY A 139 14.25 25.95 -17.69
C GLY A 139 13.17 25.86 -16.60
N ASN A 140 13.49 25.29 -15.43
CA ASN A 140 12.54 25.15 -14.32
C ASN A 140 12.10 26.50 -13.74
N SER A 141 10.85 26.53 -13.25
CA SER A 141 10.27 27.69 -12.55
C SER A 141 10.50 27.68 -11.03
N LYS A 142 11.20 26.68 -10.49
CA LYS A 142 11.42 26.47 -9.06
C LYS A 142 12.72 27.07 -8.53
N GLY A 143 13.51 27.70 -9.40
CA GLY A 143 14.75 28.39 -9.03
C GLY A 143 15.94 27.47 -8.77
N LEU A 144 15.89 26.19 -9.19
CA LEU A 144 17.05 25.31 -9.13
C LEU A 144 18.12 25.75 -10.17
N ASN A 145 19.38 25.76 -9.74
CA ASN A 145 20.51 25.89 -10.65
C ASN A 145 20.65 24.57 -11.45
N PRO A 146 20.59 24.58 -12.80
CA PRO A 146 20.73 23.36 -13.59
C PRO A 146 22.14 22.75 -13.55
N THR A 147 23.15 23.50 -13.13
CA THR A 147 24.56 23.07 -13.04
C THR A 147 25.12 23.38 -11.65
N PRO A 148 24.62 22.73 -10.58
CA PRO A 148 24.98 23.07 -9.19
C PRO A 148 26.36 22.57 -8.78
N SER A 149 26.91 21.58 -9.52
CA SER A 149 28.13 20.87 -9.16
C SER A 149 29.36 21.80 -9.15
N VAL A 150 30.12 21.76 -8.06
CA VAL A 150 31.36 22.54 -7.92
C VAL A 150 32.37 22.15 -8.98
N ARG A 151 32.34 20.86 -9.38
CA ARG A 151 33.12 20.36 -10.52
C ARG A 151 32.19 20.04 -11.69
N GLY A 152 31.58 21.08 -12.23
CA GLY A 152 30.67 21.03 -13.37
C GLY A 152 31.36 20.72 -14.70
N GLY A 153 30.55 20.46 -15.74
CA GLY A 153 31.01 20.16 -17.08
C GLY A 153 31.44 18.71 -17.30
N LEU A 154 31.12 17.82 -16.37
CA LEU A 154 31.42 16.38 -16.42
C LEU A 154 30.11 15.59 -16.49
N PRO A 155 29.51 15.42 -17.69
CA PRO A 155 28.13 14.95 -17.85
C PRO A 155 27.84 13.60 -17.17
N ASN A 156 28.82 12.69 -17.17
CA ASN A 156 28.69 11.35 -16.59
C ASN A 156 29.13 11.25 -15.12
N ASN A 157 29.58 12.35 -14.53
CA ASN A 157 29.88 12.35 -13.10
C ASN A 157 28.61 12.58 -12.29
N PRO A 158 28.54 12.13 -11.03
CA PRO A 158 27.39 12.39 -10.18
C PRO A 158 27.16 13.89 -9.98
N VAL A 159 25.91 14.31 -9.86
CA VAL A 159 25.58 15.66 -9.42
C VAL A 159 25.91 15.79 -7.93
N GLU A 160 26.56 16.86 -7.54
CA GLU A 160 26.84 17.24 -6.14
C GLU A 160 26.57 18.73 -5.94
N GLY A 161 26.77 19.26 -4.72
CA GLY A 161 26.43 20.65 -4.44
C GLY A 161 24.92 20.91 -4.37
N VAL A 162 24.16 19.87 -4.21
CA VAL A 162 22.69 19.89 -4.01
C VAL A 162 22.36 19.70 -2.53
N SER A 163 21.20 20.20 -2.10
CA SER A 163 20.65 19.96 -0.76
C SER A 163 19.55 18.89 -0.84
N TYR A 164 19.15 18.36 0.31
CA TYR A 164 17.99 17.48 0.41
C TYR A 164 16.72 18.14 -0.21
N ASN A 165 16.53 19.44 0.05
CA ASN A 165 15.40 20.18 -0.54
C ASN A 165 15.50 20.27 -2.06
N HIS A 166 16.72 20.48 -2.62
CA HIS A 166 16.94 20.51 -4.06
C HIS A 166 16.64 19.14 -4.69
N ALA A 167 17.05 18.03 -4.04
CA ALA A 167 16.75 16.69 -4.52
C ALA A 167 15.24 16.43 -4.60
N ASN A 168 14.45 16.88 -3.60
CA ASN A 168 12.98 16.73 -3.66
C ASN A 168 12.35 17.58 -4.77
N ILE A 169 12.80 18.82 -4.98
CA ILE A 169 12.31 19.63 -6.10
C ILE A 169 12.66 18.97 -7.44
N PHE A 170 13.85 18.38 -7.56
CA PHE A 170 14.22 17.59 -8.76
C PHE A 170 13.22 16.44 -9.00
N LEU A 171 12.84 15.70 -7.97
CA LEU A 171 11.87 14.60 -8.06
C LEU A 171 10.49 15.09 -8.50
N ASP A 172 10.04 16.24 -8.00
CA ASP A 172 8.78 16.85 -8.45
C ASP A 172 8.82 17.26 -9.93
N LEU A 173 9.94 17.82 -10.38
CA LEU A 173 10.14 18.17 -11.78
C LEU A 173 10.21 16.92 -12.67
N LEU A 174 10.91 15.87 -12.23
CA LEU A 174 11.00 14.60 -12.92
C LEU A 174 9.62 13.95 -13.08
N ALA A 175 8.80 13.96 -12.02
CA ALA A 175 7.43 13.46 -12.07
C ALA A 175 6.54 14.25 -13.04
N ALA A 176 6.72 15.58 -13.12
CA ALA A 176 5.99 16.40 -14.07
C ALA A 176 6.40 16.12 -15.53
N HIS A 177 7.68 15.83 -15.78
CA HIS A 177 8.19 15.42 -17.09
C HIS A 177 7.69 14.03 -17.52
N ASN A 178 7.47 13.14 -16.56
CA ASN A 178 7.11 11.74 -16.75
C ASN A 178 5.76 11.42 -16.08
N SER A 179 4.73 12.21 -16.42
CA SER A 179 3.42 12.18 -15.75
C SER A 179 2.70 10.84 -15.83
N ASP A 180 3.05 9.97 -16.77
CA ASP A 180 2.42 8.66 -16.93
C ASP A 180 2.76 7.72 -15.77
N TYR A 181 3.92 7.85 -15.16
CA TYR A 181 4.22 7.12 -13.92
C TYR A 181 3.26 7.50 -12.79
N SER A 182 3.05 8.82 -12.58
CA SER A 182 2.15 9.29 -11.53
C SER A 182 0.70 8.88 -11.75
N LYS A 183 0.22 8.89 -13.01
CA LYS A 183 -1.14 8.44 -13.37
C LYS A 183 -1.37 6.95 -13.07
N ASN A 184 -0.30 6.16 -13.04
CA ASN A 184 -0.32 4.73 -12.78
C ASN A 184 0.14 4.38 -11.35
N GLY A 185 0.08 5.34 -10.41
CA GLY A 185 0.42 5.12 -9.01
C GLY A 185 1.91 4.96 -8.71
N TRP A 186 2.81 5.28 -9.65
CA TRP A 186 4.25 5.26 -9.44
C TRP A 186 4.79 6.63 -9.06
N LYS A 187 5.71 6.67 -8.12
CA LYS A 187 6.32 7.92 -7.66
C LYS A 187 7.83 7.84 -7.59
N PHE A 188 8.48 8.85 -8.14
CA PHE A 188 9.90 9.09 -7.95
C PHE A 188 10.14 9.68 -6.56
N VAL A 189 11.02 9.06 -5.80
CA VAL A 189 11.32 9.41 -4.41
C VAL A 189 12.79 9.25 -4.11
N LEU A 190 13.29 9.84 -3.02
CA LEU A 190 14.52 9.39 -2.41
C LEU A 190 14.25 8.04 -1.72
N PRO A 191 15.19 7.09 -1.77
CA PRO A 191 15.06 5.82 -1.06
C PRO A 191 14.97 6.08 0.46
N THR A 192 14.35 5.17 1.19
CA THR A 192 14.53 5.12 2.64
C THR A 192 15.93 4.63 2.96
N SER A 193 16.40 4.89 4.19
CA SER A 193 17.67 4.37 4.67
C SER A 193 17.74 2.84 4.62
N ALA A 194 16.61 2.18 4.83
CA ALA A 194 16.49 0.73 4.75
C ALA A 194 16.54 0.22 3.29
N GLU A 195 15.80 0.83 2.37
CA GLU A 195 15.85 0.48 0.94
C GLU A 195 17.27 0.66 0.38
N TRP A 196 17.95 1.75 0.77
CA TRP A 196 19.31 2.03 0.35
C TRP A 196 20.29 0.94 0.87
N GLU A 197 20.24 0.61 2.18
CA GLU A 197 21.14 -0.39 2.78
C GLU A 197 20.86 -1.79 2.24
N PHE A 198 19.60 -2.14 2.01
CA PHE A 198 19.21 -3.41 1.40
C PHE A 198 19.81 -3.58 0.00
N ALA A 199 19.67 -2.56 -0.85
CA ALA A 199 20.25 -2.54 -2.18
C ALA A 199 21.80 -2.53 -2.15
N CYS A 200 22.40 -1.80 -1.19
CA CYS A 200 23.85 -1.78 -1.02
C CYS A 200 24.41 -3.15 -0.66
N ARG A 201 23.78 -3.84 0.30
CA ARG A 201 24.20 -5.19 0.74
C ARG A 201 23.96 -6.26 -0.33
N ALA A 202 22.99 -6.08 -1.20
CA ALA A 202 22.67 -6.99 -2.31
C ALA A 202 22.65 -8.48 -1.90
N GLY A 203 21.96 -8.78 -0.79
CA GLY A 203 21.83 -10.11 -0.21
C GLY A 203 22.99 -10.54 0.71
N GLY A 204 24.04 -9.72 0.85
CA GLY A 204 25.17 -9.98 1.74
C GLY A 204 24.98 -9.40 3.15
N SER A 205 25.83 -9.83 4.09
CA SER A 205 25.89 -9.34 5.47
C SER A 205 27.23 -8.69 5.84
N SER A 206 28.18 -8.67 4.92
CA SER A 206 29.53 -8.12 5.13
C SER A 206 29.53 -6.59 5.26
N VAL A 207 30.66 -6.04 5.73
CA VAL A 207 30.86 -4.59 5.93
C VAL A 207 30.67 -3.82 4.63
N TYR A 208 31.24 -4.29 3.54
CA TYR A 208 31.06 -3.76 2.18
C TYR A 208 30.38 -4.81 1.32
N SER A 209 29.79 -4.41 0.20
CA SER A 209 29.12 -5.34 -0.72
C SER A 209 30.03 -6.43 -1.32
N TRP A 210 31.34 -6.30 -1.18
CA TRP A 210 32.36 -7.25 -1.66
C TRP A 210 33.08 -8.01 -0.55
N GLY A 211 32.75 -7.84 0.71
CA GLY A 211 33.39 -8.49 1.87
C GLY A 211 33.73 -7.51 3.00
N ASP A 212 34.50 -7.96 3.99
CA ASP A 212 34.77 -7.20 5.22
C ASP A 212 36.01 -6.30 5.15
N SER A 213 36.80 -6.44 4.09
CA SER A 213 38.03 -5.67 3.91
C SER A 213 37.88 -4.61 2.83
N ILE A 214 38.37 -3.39 3.10
CA ILE A 214 38.40 -2.32 2.11
C ILE A 214 39.30 -2.70 0.92
N ASP A 215 38.87 -2.33 -0.27
CA ASP A 215 39.60 -2.52 -1.51
C ASP A 215 39.60 -1.22 -2.33
N VAL A 216 40.78 -0.60 -2.47
CA VAL A 216 41.00 0.65 -3.20
C VAL A 216 40.61 0.59 -4.68
N GLY A 217 40.56 -0.63 -5.24
CA GLY A 217 40.17 -0.89 -6.62
C GLY A 217 38.65 -0.96 -6.82
N LYS A 218 37.83 -0.84 -5.76
CA LYS A 218 36.38 -1.04 -5.80
C LYS A 218 35.55 0.19 -5.46
N ALA A 219 36.18 1.27 -4.97
CA ALA A 219 35.46 2.48 -4.59
C ALA A 219 36.36 3.73 -4.71
N SER A 220 35.74 4.88 -4.95
CA SER A 220 36.40 6.20 -4.85
C SER A 220 36.23 6.75 -3.44
N TYR A 221 37.32 6.78 -2.67
CA TYR A 221 37.33 7.31 -1.30
C TYR A 221 38.73 7.80 -0.92
N ASP A 222 38.86 8.59 0.14
CA ASP A 222 40.12 9.13 0.65
C ASP A 222 40.98 9.84 -0.41
N GLN A 223 40.31 10.61 -1.28
CA GLN A 223 40.88 11.21 -2.49
C GLN A 223 40.76 12.72 -2.49
N ASP A 224 41.38 13.42 -1.53
CA ASP A 224 41.33 14.90 -1.46
C ASP A 224 41.75 15.61 -2.75
N SER A 225 42.63 15.00 -3.54
CA SER A 225 43.14 15.56 -4.81
C SER A 225 42.40 15.07 -6.07
N LYS A 226 41.63 13.97 -5.98
CA LYS A 226 40.86 13.38 -7.08
C LYS A 226 39.42 13.19 -6.63
N PRO A 227 38.57 14.23 -6.78
CA PRO A 227 37.17 14.10 -6.41
C PRO A 227 36.47 13.03 -7.23
N HIS A 228 35.14 12.91 -7.05
CA HIS A 228 34.28 11.94 -7.70
C HIS A 228 34.67 11.60 -9.15
N THR A 229 34.44 10.36 -9.53
CA THR A 229 34.63 9.83 -10.89
C THR A 229 33.31 9.74 -11.63
N SER A 230 33.35 9.44 -12.94
CA SER A 230 32.14 9.08 -13.67
C SER A 230 31.44 7.89 -13.02
N VAL A 231 30.12 7.94 -12.95
CA VAL A 231 29.34 6.84 -12.40
C VAL A 231 29.63 5.54 -13.13
N GLY A 232 29.61 4.40 -12.42
CA GLY A 232 29.95 3.12 -13.03
C GLY A 232 31.44 2.86 -13.28
N SER A 233 32.33 3.73 -12.79
CA SER A 233 33.79 3.52 -12.93
C SER A 233 34.31 2.30 -12.17
N TYR A 234 33.60 1.85 -11.17
CA TYR A 234 33.91 0.66 -10.37
C TYR A 234 32.90 -0.46 -10.63
N LYS A 235 33.28 -1.71 -10.33
CA LYS A 235 32.41 -2.87 -10.52
C LYS A 235 31.16 -2.75 -9.63
N PRO A 236 29.99 -3.17 -10.14
CA PRO A 236 28.77 -3.15 -9.36
C PRO A 236 28.79 -4.20 -8.24
N ASN A 237 27.86 -4.08 -7.31
CA ASN A 237 27.54 -5.14 -6.37
C ASN A 237 26.80 -6.31 -7.06
N HIS A 238 26.40 -7.32 -6.30
CA HIS A 238 25.76 -8.55 -6.83
C HIS A 238 24.41 -8.30 -7.54
N TRP A 239 23.73 -7.20 -7.21
CA TRP A 239 22.46 -6.83 -7.85
C TRP A 239 22.62 -5.83 -8.99
N GLY A 240 23.85 -5.45 -9.31
CA GLY A 240 24.14 -4.56 -10.44
C GLY A 240 24.20 -3.07 -10.09
N PHE A 241 24.13 -2.69 -8.81
CA PHE A 241 24.25 -1.30 -8.37
C PHE A 241 25.71 -0.86 -8.29
N HIS A 242 26.02 0.26 -8.92
CA HIS A 242 27.35 0.87 -8.90
C HIS A 242 27.47 1.94 -7.83
N ASP A 243 28.70 2.18 -7.41
CA ASP A 243 29.13 3.29 -6.56
C ASP A 243 28.38 3.39 -5.20
N MET A 244 27.90 2.23 -4.69
CA MET A 244 27.25 2.16 -3.38
C MET A 244 28.21 2.44 -2.21
N HIS A 245 29.51 2.52 -2.47
CA HIS A 245 30.55 2.81 -1.52
C HIS A 245 31.49 3.87 -2.10
N GLY A 246 31.43 5.10 -1.60
CA GLY A 246 32.27 6.20 -2.07
C GLY A 246 31.64 6.99 -3.22
N ASN A 247 32.45 7.61 -4.05
CA ASN A 247 32.09 8.55 -5.12
C ASN A 247 31.39 9.79 -4.55
N VAL A 248 30.03 9.88 -4.50
CA VAL A 248 29.33 10.87 -3.67
C VAL A 248 28.44 10.16 -2.66
N ALA A 249 28.29 10.76 -1.49
CA ALA A 249 27.31 10.28 -0.53
C ALA A 249 25.89 10.63 -0.97
N GLU A 250 24.91 9.80 -0.63
CA GLU A 250 23.58 9.84 -1.22
C GLU A 250 22.51 10.15 -0.20
N PHE A 251 21.70 11.19 -0.43
CA PHE A 251 20.54 11.49 0.41
C PHE A 251 19.55 10.34 0.43
N VAL A 252 19.03 10.06 1.64
CA VAL A 252 17.88 9.19 1.86
C VAL A 252 16.72 9.97 2.47
N SER A 253 15.50 9.44 2.37
CA SER A 253 14.28 10.17 2.75
C SER A 253 14.09 10.35 4.25
N ASP A 254 14.77 9.54 5.06
CA ASP A 254 14.53 9.48 6.50
C ASP A 254 15.08 10.69 7.26
N TRP A 255 14.33 11.13 8.27
CA TRP A 255 14.89 11.91 9.36
C TRP A 255 15.74 11.00 10.25
N HIS A 256 16.80 11.54 10.82
CA HIS A 256 17.65 10.80 11.75
C HIS A 256 16.88 10.40 13.02
N SER A 257 17.07 9.15 13.42
CA SER A 257 16.72 8.61 14.74
C SER A 257 17.64 7.46 15.11
N SER A 258 17.76 7.17 16.38
CA SER A 258 18.48 6.00 16.89
C SER A 258 17.75 4.72 16.50
N TYR A 259 18.49 3.65 16.25
CA TYR A 259 17.92 2.33 16.03
C TYR A 259 17.41 1.69 17.33
N SER A 260 16.55 0.71 17.20
CA SER A 260 16.11 -0.20 18.26
C SER A 260 16.29 -1.63 17.78
N SER A 261 16.48 -2.58 18.70
CA SER A 261 16.64 -4.01 18.38
C SER A 261 15.35 -4.68 17.87
N ALA A 262 14.21 -4.00 17.98
CA ALA A 262 12.93 -4.54 17.52
C ALA A 262 12.89 -4.63 15.98
N PRO A 263 12.38 -5.74 15.41
CA PRO A 263 12.16 -5.86 13.98
C PRO A 263 11.29 -4.73 13.42
N LYS A 264 11.55 -4.32 12.18
CA LYS A 264 10.81 -3.26 11.48
C LYS A 264 10.26 -3.77 10.15
N ILE A 265 9.11 -3.27 9.78
CA ILE A 265 8.48 -3.51 8.46
C ILE A 265 8.37 -2.16 7.76
N ASP A 266 8.90 -2.07 6.53
CA ASP A 266 8.89 -0.88 5.66
C ASP A 266 9.23 0.42 6.40
N PRO A 267 10.35 0.50 7.16
CA PRO A 267 10.66 1.67 7.99
C PRO A 267 10.93 2.90 7.13
N LYS A 268 10.29 4.01 7.49
CA LYS A 268 10.42 5.33 6.83
C LYS A 268 11.09 6.38 7.72
N GLY A 269 11.64 5.96 8.88
CA GLY A 269 12.11 6.89 9.89
C GLY A 269 10.97 7.65 10.59
N PRO A 270 11.29 8.60 11.49
CA PRO A 270 10.28 9.41 12.15
C PRO A 270 9.62 10.41 11.19
N LYS A 271 8.37 10.81 11.49
CA LYS A 271 7.60 11.77 10.66
C LYS A 271 8.25 13.17 10.58
N SER A 272 9.05 13.55 11.56
CA SER A 272 9.75 14.84 11.63
C SER A 272 11.10 14.71 12.33
N GLY A 273 12.00 15.65 12.10
CA GLY A 273 13.32 15.68 12.69
C GLY A 273 14.06 16.98 12.33
N THR A 274 15.31 17.09 12.75
CA THR A 274 16.16 18.26 12.47
C THR A 274 17.21 18.00 11.39
N ARG A 275 17.63 16.74 11.22
CA ARG A 275 18.70 16.36 10.28
C ARG A 275 18.24 15.24 9.40
N ARG A 276 18.59 15.33 8.10
CA ARG A 276 18.44 14.26 7.12
C ARG A 276 19.67 13.38 7.08
N MET A 277 19.50 12.15 6.69
CA MET A 277 20.58 11.19 6.55
C MET A 277 21.08 11.13 5.11
N PHE A 278 22.35 10.78 4.97
CA PHE A 278 22.94 10.35 3.70
C PHE A 278 23.87 9.15 3.94
N ARG A 279 24.11 8.37 2.93
CA ARG A 279 24.68 7.03 2.99
C ARG A 279 25.83 6.88 1.99
N GLY A 280 26.56 5.74 2.08
CA GLY A 280 27.56 5.31 1.09
C GLY A 280 28.96 5.88 1.28
N GLY A 281 29.07 7.00 2.00
CA GLY A 281 30.33 7.75 2.03
C GLY A 281 30.60 8.41 0.68
N SER A 282 31.76 9.05 0.53
CA SER A 282 32.12 9.81 -0.65
C SER A 282 33.63 9.73 -0.94
N TRP A 283 34.05 10.35 -2.04
CA TRP A 283 35.47 10.51 -2.39
C TRP A 283 36.34 11.11 -1.27
N ARG A 284 35.72 11.85 -0.33
CA ARG A 284 36.41 12.44 0.85
C ARG A 284 36.37 11.59 2.11
N SER A 285 35.56 10.54 2.12
CA SER A 285 35.31 9.71 3.29
C SER A 285 36.48 8.80 3.58
N THR A 286 36.72 8.53 4.86
CA THR A 286 37.62 7.46 5.29
C THR A 286 36.97 6.09 5.03
N LYS A 287 37.79 5.04 5.04
CA LYS A 287 37.32 3.66 4.80
C LYS A 287 36.12 3.27 5.70
N ASP A 288 36.15 3.65 6.97
CA ASP A 288 35.11 3.26 7.94
C ASP A 288 33.75 3.92 7.63
N GLN A 289 33.76 5.06 6.95
CA GLN A 289 32.58 5.78 6.52
C GLN A 289 31.93 5.22 5.24
N LEU A 290 32.56 4.23 4.61
CA LEU A 290 32.06 3.57 3.40
C LEU A 290 31.23 2.33 3.70
N SER A 291 31.19 1.85 4.95
CA SER A 291 30.45 0.61 5.26
C SER A 291 28.98 0.71 4.85
N SER A 292 28.39 -0.42 4.47
CA SER A 292 26.96 -0.50 4.10
C SER A 292 26.02 0.09 5.15
N ALA A 293 26.41 0.03 6.43
CA ALA A 293 25.63 0.49 7.56
C ALA A 293 25.88 1.95 7.96
N HIS A 294 26.98 2.58 7.50
CA HIS A 294 27.36 3.91 7.98
C HIS A 294 26.34 4.97 7.63
N ARG A 295 26.01 5.85 8.58
CA ARG A 295 25.04 6.94 8.44
C ARG A 295 25.70 8.27 8.72
N MET A 296 25.42 9.26 7.88
CA MET A 296 25.88 10.63 8.05
C MET A 296 24.69 11.60 8.05
N LEU A 297 24.86 12.77 8.64
CA LEU A 297 23.78 13.68 8.96
C LEU A 297 24.05 15.10 8.49
N VAL A 298 23.00 15.76 7.98
CA VAL A 298 23.06 17.16 7.55
C VAL A 298 21.71 17.87 7.76
N LEU A 299 21.75 19.19 7.90
CA LEU A 299 20.52 20.00 7.83
C LEU A 299 19.97 20.00 6.38
N PRO A 300 18.63 19.92 6.20
CA PRO A 300 18.02 19.70 4.86
C PRO A 300 18.36 20.75 3.79
N GLN A 301 18.70 21.97 4.21
CA GLN A 301 19.03 23.09 3.31
C GLN A 301 20.51 23.17 2.93
N TYR A 302 21.40 22.41 3.56
CA TYR A 302 22.83 22.53 3.28
C TYR A 302 23.21 21.78 2.02
N THR A 303 24.09 22.41 1.25
CA THR A 303 24.71 21.82 0.06
C THR A 303 26.15 21.45 0.38
N LEU A 304 26.57 20.27 -0.05
CA LEU A 304 27.90 19.73 0.18
C LEU A 304 28.46 19.22 -1.17
N ASN A 305 29.71 19.55 -1.47
CA ASN A 305 30.37 19.21 -2.74
C ASN A 305 30.81 17.73 -2.83
N TYR A 306 30.32 16.90 -1.95
CA TYR A 306 30.54 15.46 -1.89
C TYR A 306 29.25 14.68 -1.59
N VAL A 307 28.10 15.35 -1.66
CA VAL A 307 26.79 14.73 -1.46
C VAL A 307 25.93 15.00 -2.68
N GLY A 308 25.42 13.92 -3.25
CA GLY A 308 24.44 13.86 -4.29
C GLY A 308 23.23 13.02 -3.87
N PHE A 309 22.64 12.30 -4.81
CA PHE A 309 21.52 11.42 -4.50
C PHE A 309 21.32 10.39 -5.62
N ARG A 310 20.69 9.33 -5.26
CA ARG A 310 20.12 8.30 -6.14
C ARG A 310 18.63 8.25 -5.88
N LEU A 311 17.82 7.91 -6.86
CA LEU A 311 16.38 7.88 -6.70
C LEU A 311 15.82 6.46 -6.67
N ALA A 312 14.65 6.32 -6.08
CA ALA A 312 13.82 5.14 -6.19
C ALA A 312 12.51 5.50 -6.92
N LEU A 313 11.95 4.50 -7.60
CA LEU A 313 10.62 4.58 -8.19
C LEU A 313 9.81 3.45 -7.55
N ARG A 314 8.74 3.81 -6.85
CA ARG A 314 7.90 2.82 -6.15
C ARG A 314 6.43 3.08 -6.38
N LYS A 315 5.65 2.02 -6.37
CA LYS A 315 4.20 2.13 -6.40
C LYS A 315 3.75 2.72 -5.08
N ILE A 316 2.98 3.78 -5.14
CA ILE A 316 2.36 4.42 -3.98
C ILE A 316 0.90 4.09 -4.03
N THR A 317 0.38 3.59 -2.94
CA THR A 317 -1.03 3.37 -2.76
C THR A 317 -1.59 4.48 -1.91
N GLU A 318 -2.64 5.11 -2.40
CA GLU A 318 -3.46 5.99 -1.60
C GLU A 318 -4.47 5.14 -0.81
N PRO A 319 -4.79 5.53 0.43
CA PRO A 319 -5.78 4.78 1.19
C PRO A 319 -7.15 4.86 0.52
N PRO A 320 -8.01 3.85 0.70
CA PRO A 320 -9.40 3.92 0.29
C PRO A 320 -10.08 5.20 0.77
N ARG A 321 -11.01 5.73 -0.01
CA ARG A 321 -11.76 6.97 0.27
C ARG A 321 -13.25 6.68 0.25
N ASP A 322 -14.04 7.65 0.69
CA ASP A 322 -15.52 7.60 0.63
C ASP A 322 -16.09 6.34 1.29
N LEU A 323 -15.51 5.98 2.47
CA LEU A 323 -16.03 4.89 3.28
C LEU A 323 -17.38 5.29 3.87
N ASP A 324 -18.45 4.74 3.32
CA ASP A 324 -19.82 4.97 3.75
C ASP A 324 -20.68 3.71 3.60
N PRO A 325 -21.73 3.55 4.42
CA PRO A 325 -22.72 2.51 4.18
C PRO A 325 -23.57 2.86 2.96
N LYS A 326 -23.88 1.86 2.12
CA LYS A 326 -24.72 2.03 0.92
C LYS A 326 -26.15 2.50 1.23
N THR A 327 -26.62 2.20 2.44
CA THR A 327 -27.95 2.57 2.94
C THR A 327 -27.86 2.94 4.41
N VAL A 328 -28.89 3.54 4.96
CA VAL A 328 -29.01 3.76 6.40
C VAL A 328 -28.89 2.41 7.12
N LEU A 329 -28.06 2.36 8.16
CA LEU A 329 -27.87 1.16 8.96
C LEU A 329 -28.96 1.07 10.03
N GLU A 330 -30.02 0.36 9.72
CA GLU A 330 -31.15 0.15 10.62
C GLU A 330 -31.69 -1.28 10.50
N PHE A 331 -32.23 -1.79 11.60
CA PHE A 331 -32.82 -3.12 11.63
C PHE A 331 -33.89 -3.20 12.72
N SER A 332 -34.91 -4.06 12.53
CA SER A 332 -35.94 -4.27 13.52
C SER A 332 -35.48 -5.23 14.62
N GLU A 333 -35.98 -5.07 15.81
CA GLU A 333 -35.79 -6.02 16.89
C GLU A 333 -36.32 -7.41 16.57
N ASN A 334 -35.96 -8.40 17.44
CA ASN A 334 -36.44 -9.77 17.37
C ASN A 334 -36.08 -10.50 16.07
N GLN A 335 -35.07 -10.00 15.35
CA GLN A 335 -34.55 -10.69 14.18
C GLN A 335 -33.53 -11.77 14.60
N PRO A 336 -33.40 -12.86 13.81
CA PRO A 336 -32.42 -13.87 14.08
C PRO A 336 -30.98 -13.33 13.96
N VAL A 337 -30.06 -13.94 14.69
CA VAL A 337 -28.60 -13.69 14.52
C VAL A 337 -28.21 -13.93 13.08
N GLY A 338 -27.36 -13.06 12.53
CA GLY A 338 -26.93 -13.10 11.14
C GLY A 338 -27.84 -12.29 10.19
N THR A 339 -28.85 -11.58 10.72
CA THR A 339 -29.65 -10.67 9.89
C THR A 339 -28.80 -9.56 9.30
N ILE A 340 -28.87 -9.36 7.98
CA ILE A 340 -28.15 -8.31 7.27
C ILE A 340 -28.76 -6.95 7.63
N ILE A 341 -27.88 -6.02 8.04
CA ILE A 341 -28.25 -4.64 8.39
C ILE A 341 -27.95 -3.72 7.21
N GLY A 342 -26.84 -3.94 6.52
CA GLY A 342 -26.41 -3.12 5.39
C GLY A 342 -25.08 -3.57 4.85
N GLU A 343 -24.55 -2.78 3.93
CA GLU A 343 -23.28 -3.07 3.26
C GLU A 343 -22.47 -1.78 3.17
N PHE A 344 -21.18 -1.84 3.48
CA PHE A 344 -20.25 -0.72 3.31
C PHE A 344 -19.71 -0.69 1.88
N ASN A 345 -19.38 0.51 1.44
CA ASN A 345 -18.67 0.78 0.21
C ASN A 345 -17.53 1.77 0.46
N ALA A 346 -16.47 1.66 -0.32
CA ALA A 346 -15.38 2.63 -0.39
C ALA A 346 -14.81 2.62 -1.81
N THR A 347 -14.09 3.66 -2.18
CA THR A 347 -13.40 3.76 -3.47
C THR A 347 -11.89 3.79 -3.23
N ASP A 348 -11.16 2.93 -3.92
CA ASP A 348 -9.71 2.98 -3.93
C ASP A 348 -9.23 3.84 -5.11
N PRO A 349 -8.40 4.89 -4.88
CA PRO A 349 -7.91 5.75 -5.96
C PRO A 349 -6.98 5.03 -6.95
N ASP A 350 -6.34 3.96 -6.51
CA ASP A 350 -5.40 3.18 -7.32
C ASP A 350 -6.08 1.97 -7.97
N GLY A 351 -7.36 1.74 -7.67
CA GLY A 351 -8.16 0.61 -8.19
C GLY A 351 -7.89 -0.71 -7.46
N ASP A 352 -7.23 -0.67 -6.31
CA ASP A 352 -6.93 -1.85 -5.50
C ASP A 352 -8.21 -2.45 -4.88
N ALA A 353 -8.23 -3.76 -4.66
CA ALA A 353 -9.34 -4.41 -4.00
C ALA A 353 -9.43 -4.00 -2.52
N ILE A 354 -10.65 -3.70 -2.07
CA ILE A 354 -10.91 -3.22 -0.71
C ILE A 354 -11.50 -4.35 0.14
N THR A 355 -11.02 -4.46 1.36
CA THR A 355 -11.59 -5.32 2.41
C THR A 355 -12.03 -4.48 3.60
N TYR A 356 -13.07 -4.94 4.31
CA TYR A 356 -13.66 -4.23 5.44
C TYR A 356 -13.45 -4.99 6.74
N HIS A 357 -13.08 -4.27 7.80
CA HIS A 357 -12.75 -4.83 9.10
C HIS A 357 -13.28 -3.94 10.22
N PHE A 358 -13.58 -4.54 11.38
CA PHE A 358 -13.82 -3.79 12.60
C PHE A 358 -12.51 -3.29 13.22
N VAL A 359 -12.54 -2.09 13.76
CA VAL A 359 -11.42 -1.51 14.52
C VAL A 359 -11.70 -1.68 16.02
N ASN A 360 -10.73 -2.20 16.75
CA ASN A 360 -10.83 -2.32 18.20
C ASN A 360 -10.88 -0.93 18.87
N GLY A 361 -11.74 -0.78 19.84
CA GLY A 361 -11.90 0.47 20.58
C GLY A 361 -13.12 0.45 21.51
N ASP A 362 -13.45 1.61 22.05
CA ASP A 362 -14.66 1.81 22.85
C ASP A 362 -15.86 2.00 21.90
N ASN A 363 -16.37 0.88 21.39
CA ASN A 363 -17.46 0.82 20.42
C ASN A 363 -18.30 -0.47 20.63
N ASN A 364 -19.37 -0.61 19.84
CA ASN A 364 -20.30 -1.72 19.93
C ASN A 364 -20.02 -2.83 18.89
N ASN A 365 -18.83 -2.90 18.31
CA ASN A 365 -18.50 -3.84 17.25
C ASN A 365 -18.78 -5.30 17.62
N SER A 366 -18.63 -5.68 18.90
CA SER A 366 -18.86 -7.06 19.38
C SER A 366 -20.31 -7.55 19.26
N LEU A 367 -21.28 -6.63 19.06
CA LEU A 367 -22.69 -6.93 18.85
C LEU A 367 -23.03 -7.26 17.40
N PHE A 368 -22.06 -7.10 16.51
CA PHE A 368 -22.22 -7.24 15.06
C PHE A 368 -21.11 -8.11 14.46
N THR A 369 -21.32 -8.59 13.25
CA THR A 369 -20.30 -9.20 12.39
C THR A 369 -20.16 -8.39 11.11
N LEU A 370 -18.93 -8.19 10.68
CA LEU A 370 -18.60 -7.51 9.42
C LEU A 370 -17.81 -8.48 8.55
N GLU A 371 -18.36 -8.81 7.39
CA GLU A 371 -17.66 -9.62 6.40
C GLU A 371 -16.66 -8.76 5.62
N THR A 372 -15.61 -9.39 5.10
CA THR A 372 -14.56 -8.69 4.35
C THR A 372 -15.05 -8.01 3.06
N ASN A 373 -16.22 -8.40 2.55
CA ASN A 373 -16.88 -7.74 1.43
C ASN A 373 -17.72 -6.50 1.83
N GLY A 374 -17.75 -6.16 3.12
CA GLY A 374 -18.48 -5.01 3.66
C GLY A 374 -19.88 -5.32 4.20
N THR A 375 -20.36 -6.55 4.15
CA THR A 375 -21.70 -6.91 4.65
C THR A 375 -21.71 -6.90 6.19
N LEU A 376 -22.56 -6.05 6.77
CA LEU A 376 -22.80 -5.92 8.21
C LEU A 376 -24.00 -6.76 8.63
N LYS A 377 -23.86 -7.56 9.70
CA LYS A 377 -24.90 -8.45 10.24
C LYS A 377 -24.99 -8.36 11.75
N THR A 378 -26.14 -8.73 12.32
CA THR A 378 -26.30 -8.92 13.77
C THR A 378 -25.48 -10.10 14.26
N ALA A 379 -24.79 -9.98 15.41
CA ALA A 379 -24.11 -11.09 16.09
C ALA A 379 -24.88 -11.59 17.32
N THR A 380 -25.96 -10.90 17.70
CA THR A 380 -26.85 -11.26 18.79
C THR A 380 -28.30 -10.92 18.41
N THR A 381 -29.27 -11.33 19.23
CA THR A 381 -30.65 -10.86 19.15
C THR A 381 -30.80 -9.57 19.93
N PHE A 382 -31.69 -8.71 19.49
CA PHE A 382 -31.99 -7.42 20.11
C PHE A 382 -33.49 -7.33 20.42
N ASP A 383 -33.79 -6.70 21.53
CA ASP A 383 -35.12 -6.40 22.07
C ASP A 383 -35.12 -4.90 22.40
N TYR A 384 -36.01 -4.13 21.77
CA TYR A 384 -35.97 -2.68 21.84
C TYR A 384 -36.26 -2.16 23.25
N GLU A 385 -37.09 -2.87 24.01
CA GLU A 385 -37.49 -2.48 25.36
C GLU A 385 -36.37 -2.68 26.39
N SER A 386 -35.41 -3.58 26.10
CA SER A 386 -34.30 -3.89 26.98
C SER A 386 -32.93 -3.46 26.48
N ASN A 387 -32.83 -3.04 25.21
CA ASN A 387 -31.56 -2.66 24.59
C ASN A 387 -31.51 -1.14 24.26
N ALA A 388 -30.30 -0.65 23.97
CA ALA A 388 -30.13 0.70 23.43
C ALA A 388 -30.75 0.81 22.03
N SER A 389 -31.34 1.94 21.70
CA SER A 389 -31.93 2.21 20.38
C SER A 389 -30.92 2.57 19.31
N SER A 390 -29.64 2.79 19.68
CA SER A 390 -28.56 3.09 18.74
C SER A 390 -27.21 2.57 19.24
N TYR A 391 -26.33 2.20 18.30
CA TYR A 391 -25.02 1.62 18.54
C TYR A 391 -24.00 2.31 17.66
N THR A 392 -22.80 2.54 18.19
CA THR A 392 -21.67 3.05 17.39
C THR A 392 -20.75 1.90 17.03
N ILE A 393 -20.44 1.76 15.75
CA ILE A 393 -19.43 0.83 15.25
C ILE A 393 -18.30 1.59 14.57
N THR A 394 -17.08 1.07 14.65
CA THR A 394 -15.92 1.60 13.95
C THR A 394 -15.48 0.61 12.88
N VAL A 395 -15.54 1.05 11.63
CA VAL A 395 -15.20 0.26 10.45
C VAL A 395 -13.98 0.83 9.77
N GLN A 396 -13.09 -0.05 9.31
CA GLN A 396 -11.92 0.25 8.51
C GLN A 396 -12.09 -0.36 7.12
N ALA A 397 -11.95 0.44 6.08
CA ALA A 397 -11.69 -0.01 4.71
C ALA A 397 -10.18 -0.11 4.52
N LYS A 398 -9.71 -1.22 3.96
CA LYS A 398 -8.31 -1.56 3.79
C LYS A 398 -8.06 -2.07 2.37
N ASP A 399 -7.06 -1.51 1.69
CA ASP A 399 -6.61 -1.95 0.37
C ASP A 399 -5.69 -3.19 0.44
N GLU A 400 -5.30 -3.72 -0.71
CA GLU A 400 -4.38 -4.86 -0.83
C GLU A 400 -2.98 -4.57 -0.25
N LEU A 401 -2.60 -3.30 -0.19
CA LEU A 401 -1.29 -2.85 0.27
C LEU A 401 -1.30 -2.37 1.72
N ASN A 402 -2.43 -2.64 2.42
CA ASN A 402 -2.65 -2.34 3.84
C ASN A 402 -2.72 -0.84 4.17
N THR A 403 -3.00 0.04 3.21
CA THR A 403 -3.40 1.40 3.55
C THR A 403 -4.89 1.42 3.94
N THR A 404 -5.28 2.32 4.83
CA THR A 404 -6.58 2.21 5.51
C THR A 404 -7.26 3.56 5.67
N THR A 405 -8.58 3.52 5.61
CA THR A 405 -9.47 4.62 6.03
C THR A 405 -10.47 4.11 7.04
N GLU A 406 -10.69 4.85 8.12
CA GLU A 406 -11.59 4.48 9.21
C GLU A 406 -12.75 5.46 9.33
N GLY A 407 -13.91 4.94 9.77
CA GLY A 407 -15.10 5.73 10.05
C GLY A 407 -15.91 5.18 11.21
N ASN A 408 -16.60 6.09 11.93
CA ASN A 408 -17.58 5.73 12.96
C ASN A 408 -18.98 5.85 12.38
N PHE A 409 -19.79 4.82 12.57
CA PHE A 409 -21.12 4.72 12.01
C PHE A 409 -22.13 4.37 13.09
N THR A 410 -23.34 4.91 12.97
CA THR A 410 -24.44 4.62 13.87
C THR A 410 -25.36 3.56 13.26
N VAL A 411 -25.63 2.52 14.02
CA VAL A 411 -26.61 1.48 13.70
C VAL A 411 -27.83 1.69 14.57
N THR A 412 -29.01 1.78 13.98
CA THR A 412 -30.28 2.08 14.67
C THR A 412 -31.12 0.82 14.82
N LEU A 413 -31.57 0.55 16.05
CA LEU A 413 -32.56 -0.48 16.35
C LEU A 413 -33.96 0.13 16.24
N LEU A 414 -34.81 -0.50 15.46
CA LEU A 414 -36.19 -0.08 15.24
C LEU A 414 -37.15 -0.93 16.11
N ASN A 415 -38.03 -0.24 16.84
CA ASN A 415 -39.11 -0.87 17.60
C ASN A 415 -40.13 -1.52 16.65
N LYS A 416 -40.53 -2.73 16.93
CA LYS A 416 -41.60 -3.46 16.25
C LYS A 416 -42.71 -3.74 17.24
N ASN A 417 -43.89 -3.22 16.99
CA ASN A 417 -45.03 -3.43 17.87
C ASN A 417 -45.25 -4.92 18.16
N GLU A 418 -45.12 -5.30 19.39
CA GLU A 418 -45.32 -6.66 19.88
C GLU A 418 -46.75 -6.81 20.44
N GLY A 419 -47.29 -8.02 20.33
CA GLY A 419 -48.55 -8.32 20.97
C GLY A 419 -48.39 -8.42 22.50
N PRO A 420 -49.42 -8.14 23.27
CA PRO A 420 -49.35 -8.34 24.70
C PRO A 420 -48.91 -9.74 25.06
N TYR A 421 -48.00 -9.85 25.99
CA TYR A 421 -47.51 -11.13 26.54
C TYR A 421 -47.71 -11.18 28.04
N ASP A 422 -47.57 -12.40 28.62
CA ASP A 422 -47.64 -12.65 30.05
C ASP A 422 -48.98 -12.26 30.68
N LEU A 423 -50.09 -12.60 29.99
CA LEU A 423 -51.44 -12.38 30.54
C LEU A 423 -51.63 -13.15 31.83
N LYS A 424 -51.70 -12.41 32.93
CA LYS A 424 -51.93 -12.96 34.29
C LYS A 424 -53.01 -12.21 34.99
N SER A 425 -53.74 -12.87 35.88
CA SER A 425 -54.62 -12.17 36.80
C SER A 425 -53.83 -11.54 37.94
N SER A 426 -54.20 -10.37 38.41
CA SER A 426 -53.55 -9.68 39.53
C SER A 426 -53.79 -10.37 40.88
N ALA A 427 -54.78 -11.27 40.94
CA ALA A 427 -55.09 -12.10 42.07
C ALA A 427 -55.88 -13.35 41.61
N ASP A 428 -56.07 -14.34 42.51
CA ASP A 428 -56.93 -15.47 42.23
C ASP A 428 -58.33 -15.00 41.82
N LEU A 429 -58.76 -15.42 40.65
CA LEU A 429 -60.13 -15.10 40.18
C LEU A 429 -61.12 -15.95 40.94
N ARG A 430 -61.92 -15.34 41.82
CA ARG A 430 -62.88 -16.02 42.70
C ARG A 430 -64.21 -15.30 42.72
N VAL A 431 -65.29 -16.05 42.71
CA VAL A 431 -66.64 -15.54 42.92
C VAL A 431 -67.34 -16.42 43.95
N LYS A 432 -68.10 -15.80 44.83
CA LYS A 432 -68.99 -16.55 45.77
C LYS A 432 -70.25 -16.96 45.02
N GLU A 433 -70.84 -18.07 45.46
CA GLU A 433 -72.17 -18.44 44.99
C GLU A 433 -73.23 -17.38 45.37
N ASN A 434 -74.26 -17.20 44.54
CA ASN A 434 -75.35 -16.24 44.73
C ASN A 434 -74.96 -14.75 44.64
N GLU A 435 -73.76 -14.43 44.05
CA GLU A 435 -73.40 -13.05 43.76
C GLU A 435 -74.23 -12.48 42.58
N ALA A 436 -74.44 -11.17 42.58
CA ALA A 436 -75.23 -10.49 41.56
C ALA A 436 -74.53 -10.55 40.19
N ILE A 437 -75.30 -10.53 39.08
CA ILE A 437 -74.79 -10.41 37.75
C ILE A 437 -73.97 -9.08 37.63
N GLY A 438 -72.73 -9.15 37.15
CA GLY A 438 -71.86 -7.98 37.07
C GLY A 438 -70.86 -7.86 38.22
N THR A 439 -70.82 -8.80 39.19
CA THR A 439 -69.86 -8.83 40.28
C THR A 439 -68.44 -9.04 39.67
N GLN A 440 -67.49 -8.15 40.04
CA GLN A 440 -66.09 -8.30 39.63
C GLN A 440 -65.48 -9.50 40.31
N VAL A 441 -64.90 -10.40 39.51
CA VAL A 441 -64.20 -11.62 39.99
C VAL A 441 -62.71 -11.47 40.07
N GLY A 442 -62.15 -10.42 39.46
CA GLY A 442 -60.74 -10.10 39.46
C GLY A 442 -60.39 -9.18 38.32
N GLN A 443 -59.09 -8.95 38.11
CA GLN A 443 -58.50 -8.19 37.01
C GLN A 443 -57.40 -8.98 36.36
N LEU A 444 -57.39 -9.00 35.02
CA LEU A 444 -56.34 -9.60 34.19
C LEU A 444 -55.27 -8.57 33.90
#